data_3573d18dcca6aec42f134a1eb8bacef0
#
_entry.id   3573d18dcca6aec42f134a1eb8bacef0
#
_cell.length_a   1.000
_cell.length_b   1.000
_cell.length_c   1.000
_cell.angle_alpha   90.00
_cell.angle_beta   90.00
_cell.angle_gamma   90.00
#
_symmetry.space_group_name_H-M   'P 1'
#
loop_
_entity.id
_entity.type
_entity.pdbx_description
1 polymer ?
#
loop_
_entity_poly.entity_id
_entity_poly.type
_entity_poly.pdbx_seq_one_letter_code
_entity_poly.pdbx_strand_id
1 'polypeptide(L)'
;PDLIHQVAYNLLDNAIKFTPAGGTIRFGVEKLGPEAEISIWNSGQGISPEALPYVFQRFYKEDRSRGLNTRGSGLGLHICKVLINLSGGQIKAESEMGKWCRFTFTLPAGKTE
;
A
#
# COMPACT_ATOMS: atom_id res chain seq x y z
N PRO A 1 -16.40 5.23 -0.86
CA PRO A 1 -16.96 4.46 -1.92
C PRO A 1 -15.97 4.19 -3.00
N ASP A 2 -16.08 4.86 -4.13
CA ASP A 2 -15.21 4.50 -5.21
C ASP A 2 -13.75 4.76 -4.95
N LEU A 3 -13.43 5.82 -4.25
CA LEU A 3 -12.03 6.10 -3.95
C LEU A 3 -11.45 5.03 -3.06
N ILE A 4 -12.22 4.62 -2.06
CA ILE A 4 -11.75 3.61 -1.14
C ILE A 4 -11.54 2.29 -1.85
N HIS A 5 -12.46 1.92 -2.72
CA HIS A 5 -12.32 0.69 -3.47
C HIS A 5 -11.09 0.71 -4.35
N GLN A 6 -10.81 1.85 -4.96
CA GLN A 6 -9.65 1.94 -5.83
C GLN A 6 -8.35 1.83 -5.06
N VAL A 7 -8.27 2.50 -3.91
CA VAL A 7 -7.09 2.42 -3.09
C VAL A 7 -6.89 1.00 -2.58
N ALA A 8 -7.94 0.39 -2.05
CA ALA A 8 -7.83 -0.97 -1.53
C ALA A 8 -7.45 -1.94 -2.64
N TYR A 9 -8.02 -1.79 -3.80
CA TYR A 9 -7.69 -2.65 -4.91
C TYR A 9 -6.23 -2.52 -5.31
N ASN A 10 -5.74 -1.29 -5.40
CA ASN A 10 -4.35 -1.08 -5.79
C ASN A 10 -3.39 -1.65 -4.76
N LEU A 11 -3.67 -1.47 -3.49
CA LEU A 11 -2.80 -2.00 -2.46
C LEU A 11 -2.85 -3.52 -2.41
N LEU A 12 -4.03 -4.09 -2.58
CA LEU A 12 -4.15 -5.52 -2.57
C LEU A 12 -3.49 -6.14 -3.79
N ASP A 13 -3.65 -5.52 -4.94
CA ASP A 13 -2.99 -5.98 -6.16
C ASP A 13 -1.48 -5.96 -5.98
N ASN A 14 -0.97 -4.91 -5.37
CA ASN A 14 0.44 -4.79 -5.09
C ASN A 14 0.90 -5.93 -4.15
N ALA A 15 0.10 -6.22 -3.13
CA ALA A 15 0.45 -7.30 -2.21
C ALA A 15 0.48 -8.64 -2.92
N ILE A 16 -0.48 -8.87 -3.79
CA ILE A 16 -0.52 -10.12 -4.53
C ILE A 16 0.70 -10.26 -5.43
N LYS A 17 1.07 -9.17 -6.09
CA LYS A 17 2.21 -9.22 -6.98
C LYS A 17 3.50 -9.54 -6.26
N PHE A 18 3.65 -9.06 -5.05
CA PHE A 18 4.92 -9.20 -4.34
C PHE A 18 4.95 -10.27 -3.27
N THR A 19 3.89 -11.04 -3.14
CA THR A 19 3.85 -12.14 -2.18
C THR A 19 4.21 -13.43 -2.92
N PRO A 20 5.25 -14.13 -2.49
CA PRO A 20 5.63 -15.36 -3.18
C PRO A 20 4.61 -16.47 -2.92
N ALA A 21 4.68 -17.50 -3.72
CA ALA A 21 3.82 -18.65 -3.54
C ALA A 21 4.02 -19.18 -2.12
N GLY A 22 2.93 -19.45 -1.45
CA GLY A 22 3.00 -19.92 -0.07
C GLY A 22 3.10 -18.80 0.93
N GLY A 23 3.16 -17.56 0.48
CA GLY A 23 3.24 -16.43 1.39
C GLY A 23 1.91 -16.07 1.99
N THR A 24 1.91 -15.02 2.77
CA THR A 24 0.74 -14.61 3.54
C THR A 24 0.39 -13.16 3.25
N ILE A 25 -0.88 -12.87 3.09
CA ILE A 25 -1.39 -11.52 2.98
C ILE A 25 -2.40 -11.34 4.10
N ARG A 26 -2.30 -10.24 4.84
CA ARG A 26 -3.23 -9.93 5.91
C ARG A 26 -3.85 -8.57 5.68
N PHE A 27 -5.12 -8.48 5.94
CA PHE A 27 -5.85 -7.25 5.76
C PHE A 27 -6.49 -6.90 7.09
N GLY A 28 -6.30 -5.69 7.55
CA GLY A 28 -6.85 -5.28 8.84
C GLY A 28 -7.58 -3.96 8.74
N VAL A 29 -8.59 -3.81 9.56
CA VAL A 29 -9.34 -2.57 9.68
C VAL A 29 -9.55 -2.29 11.15
N GLU A 30 -9.25 -1.07 11.57
CA GLU A 30 -9.40 -0.71 12.96
C GLU A 30 -9.97 0.69 13.05
N LYS A 31 -10.90 0.90 13.95
CA LYS A 31 -11.44 2.22 14.14
C LYS A 31 -10.70 2.86 15.29
N LEU A 32 -10.09 4.01 15.03
CA LEU A 32 -9.29 4.72 16.02
C LEU A 32 -9.87 6.10 16.21
N GLY A 33 -10.82 6.22 17.14
CA GLY A 33 -11.46 7.51 17.38
C GLY A 33 -12.22 7.96 16.15
N PRO A 34 -11.95 9.17 15.67
CA PRO A 34 -12.66 9.67 14.50
C PRO A 34 -12.12 9.15 13.17
N GLU A 35 -11.15 8.26 13.23
CA GLU A 35 -10.55 7.74 12.00
C GLU A 35 -10.71 6.26 11.91
N ALA A 36 -10.63 5.74 10.69
CA ALA A 36 -10.52 4.32 10.45
C ALA A 36 -9.13 4.08 9.86
N GLU A 37 -8.48 3.03 10.32
CA GLU A 37 -7.16 2.68 9.84
C GLU A 37 -7.26 1.34 9.11
N ILE A 38 -6.80 1.30 7.90
CA ILE A 38 -6.81 0.09 7.09
C ILE A 38 -5.38 -0.28 6.76
N SER A 39 -5.03 -1.54 6.95
CA SER A 39 -3.67 -1.98 6.66
C SER A 39 -3.69 -3.23 5.81
N ILE A 40 -2.69 -3.35 4.95
CA ILE A 40 -2.49 -4.52 4.12
C ILE A 40 -1.04 -4.93 4.29
N TRP A 41 -0.84 -6.12 4.80
CA TRP A 41 0.49 -6.64 5.13
C TRP A 41 0.73 -7.87 4.28
N ASN A 42 1.93 -8.00 3.74
CA ASN A 42 2.27 -9.22 3.01
C ASN A 42 3.68 -9.68 3.37
N SER A 43 3.84 -10.98 3.43
CA SER A 43 5.17 -11.53 3.58
C SER A 43 5.85 -11.48 2.22
N GLY A 44 7.17 -11.52 2.21
CA GLY A 44 7.90 -11.54 0.97
C GLY A 44 9.18 -10.76 1.09
N GLN A 45 9.63 -10.25 -0.05
CA GLN A 45 10.91 -9.59 -0.11
C GLN A 45 10.97 -8.27 0.63
N GLY A 46 9.84 -7.64 0.84
CA GLY A 46 9.81 -6.34 1.49
C GLY A 46 10.35 -5.25 0.59
N ILE A 47 10.65 -4.12 1.19
CA ILE A 47 11.15 -2.96 0.47
C ILE A 47 12.43 -2.54 1.17
N SER A 48 13.46 -2.23 0.40
CA SER A 48 14.72 -1.84 1.00
C SER A 48 14.58 -0.51 1.74
N PRO A 49 15.38 -0.28 2.77
CA PRO A 49 15.33 1.00 3.47
C PRO A 49 15.61 2.17 2.55
N GLU A 50 16.44 1.96 1.54
CA GLU A 50 16.76 3.02 0.60
C GLU A 50 15.56 3.38 -0.27
N ALA A 51 14.75 2.40 -0.63
CA ALA A 51 13.62 2.63 -1.49
C ALA A 51 12.38 3.10 -0.76
N LEU A 52 12.26 2.75 0.51
CA LEU A 52 11.04 2.99 1.25
C LEU A 52 10.56 4.44 1.22
N PRO A 53 11.41 5.44 1.35
CA PRO A 53 10.94 6.82 1.32
C PRO A 53 10.38 7.25 -0.03
N TYR A 54 10.65 6.47 -1.09
CA TYR A 54 10.26 6.88 -2.42
C TYR A 54 9.12 6.07 -3.02
N VAL A 55 8.57 5.11 -2.27
CA VAL A 55 7.62 4.17 -2.89
C VAL A 55 6.35 4.83 -3.38
N PHE A 56 6.00 5.99 -2.86
CA PHE A 56 4.80 6.67 -3.33
C PHE A 56 5.08 7.71 -4.40
N GLN A 57 6.31 7.80 -4.85
CA GLN A 57 6.60 8.77 -5.89
C GLN A 57 6.09 8.26 -7.23
N ARG A 58 5.71 9.22 -8.07
CA ARG A 58 5.20 8.89 -9.37
C ARG A 58 6.23 8.15 -10.18
N PHE A 59 5.83 7.06 -10.80
CA PHE A 59 6.68 6.24 -11.65
C PHE A 59 7.84 5.55 -10.94
N TYR A 60 7.86 5.57 -9.61
CA TYR A 60 8.95 4.91 -8.89
C TYR A 60 8.75 3.40 -8.89
N LYS A 61 9.81 2.67 -9.16
CA LYS A 61 9.83 1.24 -9.06
C LYS A 61 11.18 0.84 -8.51
N GLU A 62 11.20 -0.17 -7.67
CA GLU A 62 12.45 -0.65 -7.15
C GLU A 62 13.17 -1.46 -8.19
N ASP A 63 14.48 -1.26 -8.33
CA ASP A 63 15.24 -1.95 -9.34
C ASP A 63 15.13 -3.44 -9.29
N ARG A 64 15.12 -3.99 -8.12
CA ARG A 64 15.15 -5.43 -8.05
C ARG A 64 13.87 -6.07 -8.54
N SER A 65 12.86 -5.33 -8.75
CA SER A 65 11.64 -5.90 -9.28
C SER A 65 11.64 -5.81 -10.79
N ARG A 66 12.68 -5.26 -11.38
CA ARG A 66 12.75 -5.13 -12.79
C ARG A 66 12.79 -6.50 -13.40
N GLY A 67 12.09 -6.72 -14.41
CA GLY A 67 12.06 -7.99 -15.10
C GLY A 67 11.13 -8.99 -14.49
N LEU A 68 10.79 -8.82 -13.22
CA LEU A 68 9.86 -9.72 -12.60
C LEU A 68 8.48 -9.15 -12.67
N ASN A 69 8.37 -7.88 -12.55
CA ASN A 69 7.07 -7.28 -12.54
C ASN A 69 7.12 -6.04 -13.36
N THR A 70 6.83 -6.19 -14.60
CA THR A 70 6.85 -5.04 -15.47
C THR A 70 5.49 -4.45 -15.63
N ARG A 71 4.47 -5.01 -14.99
CA ARG A 71 3.17 -4.48 -15.19
C ARG A 71 3.02 -3.14 -14.62
N GLY A 72 3.19 -2.82 -13.57
CA GLY A 72 2.90 -1.52 -13.04
C GLY A 72 3.76 -0.47 -13.70
N SER A 73 3.21 0.69 -13.84
CA SER A 73 3.92 1.83 -14.35
C SER A 73 4.53 2.65 -13.24
N GLY A 74 4.37 2.24 -12.00
CA GLY A 74 4.82 3.05 -10.89
C GLY A 74 3.79 4.07 -10.47
N LEU A 75 2.58 3.98 -11.00
CA LEU A 75 1.55 4.94 -10.65
C LEU A 75 0.59 4.45 -9.57
N GLY A 76 0.51 3.15 -9.37
CA GLY A 76 -0.49 2.61 -8.44
C GLY A 76 -0.37 3.17 -7.05
N LEU A 77 0.83 3.15 -6.47
CA LEU A 77 1.02 3.66 -5.12
C LEU A 77 0.93 5.18 -5.08
N HIS A 78 1.39 5.84 -6.12
CA HIS A 78 1.27 7.29 -6.18
C HIS A 78 -0.19 7.69 -6.18
N ILE A 79 -1.00 7.01 -6.97
CA ILE A 79 -2.43 7.30 -7.02
C ILE A 79 -3.07 7.08 -5.67
N CYS A 80 -2.68 6.01 -4.97
CA CYS A 80 -3.22 5.75 -3.63
C CYS A 80 -2.93 6.93 -2.71
N LYS A 81 -1.71 7.44 -2.75
CA LYS A 81 -1.35 8.55 -1.89
C LYS A 81 -2.17 9.79 -2.22
N VAL A 82 -2.33 10.09 -3.50
CA VAL A 82 -3.11 11.26 -3.90
C VAL A 82 -4.55 11.11 -3.43
N LEU A 83 -5.16 9.96 -3.66
CA LEU A 83 -6.56 9.77 -3.31
C LEU A 83 -6.78 9.82 -1.80
N ILE A 84 -5.88 9.24 -1.04
CA ILE A 84 -6.03 9.24 0.41
C ILE A 84 -5.84 10.66 0.95
N ASN A 85 -4.88 11.40 0.42
CA ASN A 85 -4.68 12.78 0.86
C ASN A 85 -5.89 13.64 0.52
N LEU A 86 -6.47 13.45 -0.66
CA LEU A 86 -7.66 14.19 -1.04
C LEU A 86 -8.85 13.85 -0.16
N SER A 87 -8.86 12.67 0.41
CA SER A 87 -9.93 12.25 1.29
C SER A 87 -9.72 12.67 2.73
N GLY A 88 -8.64 13.36 3.00
CA GLY A 88 -8.38 13.83 4.36
C GLY A 88 -7.61 12.86 5.22
N GLY A 89 -7.09 11.81 4.64
CA GLY A 89 -6.33 10.82 5.38
C GLY A 89 -4.86 10.84 5.07
N GLN A 90 -4.17 9.82 5.52
CA GLN A 90 -2.75 9.68 5.31
C GLN A 90 -2.44 8.25 4.95
N ILE A 91 -1.33 8.04 4.26
CA ILE A 91 -0.90 6.69 3.89
C ILE A 91 0.59 6.58 4.20
N LYS A 92 1.00 5.42 4.64
CA LYS A 92 2.40 5.17 4.93
C LYS A 92 2.76 3.75 4.58
N ALA A 93 4.05 3.49 4.43
CA ALA A 93 4.57 2.17 4.13
C ALA A 93 5.60 1.80 5.18
N GLU A 94 5.62 0.56 5.57
CA GLU A 94 6.59 0.03 6.49
C GLU A 94 7.06 -1.30 5.94
N SER A 95 8.28 -1.68 6.25
CA SER A 95 8.80 -2.92 5.70
C SER A 95 10.00 -3.38 6.48
N GLU A 96 10.20 -4.69 6.51
CA GLU A 96 11.45 -5.26 6.95
C GLU A 96 11.95 -6.04 5.74
N MET A 97 13.04 -5.57 5.16
CA MET A 97 13.55 -6.16 3.93
C MET A 97 13.82 -7.64 4.12
N GLY A 98 13.37 -8.42 3.19
CA GLY A 98 13.50 -9.87 3.24
C GLY A 98 12.43 -10.57 4.04
N LYS A 99 11.51 -9.84 4.66
CA LYS A 99 10.52 -10.46 5.51
C LYS A 99 9.09 -10.04 5.21
N TRP A 100 8.80 -8.75 5.20
CA TRP A 100 7.42 -8.31 5.02
C TRP A 100 7.33 -6.86 4.61
N CYS A 101 6.12 -6.47 4.19
CA CYS A 101 5.82 -5.11 3.82
C CYS A 101 4.39 -4.81 4.27
N ARG A 102 4.13 -3.60 4.73
CA ARG A 102 2.80 -3.21 5.16
C ARG A 102 2.48 -1.80 4.68
N PHE A 103 1.33 -1.62 4.09
CA PHE A 103 0.82 -0.31 3.73
C PHE A 103 -0.38 -0.02 4.63
N THR A 104 -0.40 1.17 5.20
CA THR A 104 -1.48 1.55 6.11
C THR A 104 -2.01 2.90 5.68
N PHE A 105 -3.32 3.04 5.64
CA PHE A 105 -3.90 4.35 5.38
C PHE A 105 -5.05 4.61 6.34
N THR A 106 -5.29 5.89 6.59
CA THR A 106 -6.36 6.30 7.49
C THR A 106 -7.35 7.16 6.73
N LEU A 107 -8.57 7.17 7.20
CA LEU A 107 -9.63 7.98 6.63
C LEU A 107 -10.50 8.49 7.74
N PRO A 108 -11.12 9.67 7.58
CA PRO A 108 -12.08 10.14 8.56
C PRO A 108 -13.25 9.17 8.60
N ALA A 109 -13.54 8.63 9.75
CA ALA A 109 -14.60 7.64 9.88
C ALA A 109 -15.87 8.17 10.49
N GLY A 110 -15.85 9.32 10.97
CA GLY A 110 -17.04 9.88 11.57
C GLY A 110 -18.07 10.31 10.59
N LYS A 111 -17.73 10.40 9.30
CA LYS A 111 -18.62 10.85 8.39
C LYS A 111 -19.37 9.81 7.91
N THR A 112 -20.36 9.57 8.17
CA THR A 112 -20.96 8.52 7.63
C THR A 112 -21.57 8.86 6.52
N GLU A 113 -21.72 8.82 5.90
CA GLU A 113 -22.33 9.07 4.89
C GLU A 113 -22.53 8.53 4.26
#